data_341692706e5ec8ecf7c7e3cd087fe847
#
_entry.id   341692706e5ec8ecf7c7e3cd087fe847
#
_cell.length_a   1.000
_cell.length_b   1.000
_cell.length_c   1.000
_cell.angle_alpha   90.00
_cell.angle_beta   90.00
_cell.angle_gamma   90.00
#
_symmetry.space_group_name_H-M   'P 1'
#
loop_
_entity.id
_entity.type
_entity.pdbx_description
1 polymer ?
#
loop_
_entity_poly.entity_id
_entity_poly.type
_entity_poly.pdbx_seq_one_letter_code
_entity_poly.pdbx_strand_id
1 'polypeptide(L)'
;MRITAGKETVIVRGMRPEENWWGKYQFPCPYRLKDKIAVSVHVEDDTIITTGNPARWFESSDGGENWVEMPPSDAAECGLLLKNGDRIYFPIEGGTDVSGYKFPPFEALTPDYDFTKKAEEGEMPIQDGVTAWWNGDVIRAYNADRLPDSLSKKEWHIIRIPSGSNDKINETVPVDWKYLTRVVFNQGNKRVIKPIYPRGTPKLGPDGAIWVSAFSGEGHLNPENGKYSPYYSAEIFRSDDNGHSFKQHSHMEYKADGYKYPYLSGGFSDSDFEFFDDGSMIWFLRSAWMGSTGFEWAPMYFSRSYDGGKSWTDPEIFSSCGVLPRLCRLDCGVTLLCYARPGMYVAAFDSKNGEKIGVTLCIIEPHDRSGLANEKVEKPTWHQWDGQCGNPEIIPIGYNTALLFYGDFYYPDKNGVKRKTILCRKITVEK
;
A
#
# COMPACT_ATOMS: atom_id res chain seq x y z
N MET A 1 -14.26 6.63 -25.49
CA MET A 1 -13.27 7.20 -24.56
C MET A 1 -11.95 6.45 -24.69
N ARG A 2 -10.83 7.15 -24.77
CA ARG A 2 -9.49 6.60 -24.93
C ARG A 2 -8.59 7.10 -23.80
N ILE A 3 -7.78 6.21 -23.24
CA ILE A 3 -6.72 6.57 -22.31
C ILE A 3 -5.40 6.57 -23.09
N THR A 4 -4.62 7.60 -22.95
CA THR A 4 -3.28 7.72 -23.59
C THR A 4 -2.22 8.00 -22.54
N ALA A 5 -1.03 7.46 -22.76
CA ALA A 5 0.14 7.70 -21.93
C ALA A 5 1.17 8.56 -22.68
N GLY A 6 1.59 9.63 -22.06
CA GLY A 6 2.63 10.50 -22.56
C GLY A 6 4.03 9.86 -22.50
N LYS A 7 5.04 10.66 -22.78
CA LYS A 7 6.45 10.25 -22.66
C LYS A 7 6.82 9.96 -21.21
N GLU A 8 7.73 9.02 -21.01
CA GLU A 8 8.36 8.76 -19.72
C GLU A 8 9.30 9.90 -19.33
N THR A 9 9.20 10.32 -18.08
CA THR A 9 10.12 11.28 -17.47
C THR A 9 10.81 10.63 -16.27
N VAL A 10 12.12 10.68 -16.24
CA VAL A 10 12.93 10.14 -15.15
C VAL A 10 12.95 11.16 -14.02
N ILE A 11 12.54 10.73 -12.82
CA ILE A 11 12.66 11.52 -11.59
C ILE A 11 14.03 11.26 -10.96
N VAL A 12 14.33 9.99 -10.69
CA VAL A 12 15.60 9.61 -10.08
C VAL A 12 16.04 8.21 -10.55
N ARG A 13 17.32 8.06 -10.75
CA ARG A 13 17.98 6.78 -11.04
C ARG A 13 18.64 6.24 -9.80
N GLY A 14 18.37 5.00 -9.49
CA GLY A 14 18.99 4.26 -8.41
C GLY A 14 20.17 3.40 -8.87
N MET A 15 20.46 2.40 -8.07
CA MET A 15 21.51 1.40 -8.29
C MET A 15 21.11 0.40 -9.37
N ARG A 16 22.02 -0.52 -9.70
CA ARG A 16 21.68 -1.68 -10.53
C ARG A 16 20.77 -2.65 -9.75
N PRO A 17 19.88 -3.39 -10.43
CA PRO A 17 18.98 -4.32 -9.75
C PRO A 17 19.71 -5.35 -8.88
N GLU A 18 20.84 -5.85 -9.34
CA GLU A 18 21.69 -6.82 -8.62
C GLU A 18 22.41 -6.25 -7.40
N GLU A 19 22.63 -4.93 -7.33
CA GLU A 19 23.23 -4.23 -6.20
C GLU A 19 22.18 -3.78 -5.19
N ASN A 20 20.92 -3.92 -5.56
CA ASN A 20 19.82 -3.21 -4.95
C ASN A 20 18.81 -4.21 -4.42
N TRP A 21 18.83 -4.41 -3.13
CA TRP A 21 17.88 -5.24 -2.45
C TRP A 21 16.45 -4.69 -2.58
N TRP A 22 15.48 -5.52 -2.24
CA TRP A 22 14.08 -5.16 -2.16
C TRP A 22 13.86 -3.83 -1.41
N GLY A 23 12.92 -3.02 -1.88
CA GLY A 23 12.49 -1.79 -1.21
C GLY A 23 13.23 -0.52 -1.61
N LYS A 24 14.48 -0.63 -2.07
CA LYS A 24 15.25 0.55 -2.47
C LYS A 24 14.75 1.14 -3.78
N TYR A 25 14.67 2.48 -3.84
CA TYR A 25 14.15 3.22 -5.00
C TYR A 25 12.77 2.74 -5.43
N GLN A 26 11.85 2.74 -4.47
CA GLN A 26 10.46 2.38 -4.63
C GLN A 26 9.56 3.40 -3.92
N PHE A 27 8.27 3.14 -3.90
CA PHE A 27 7.27 3.88 -3.15
C PHE A 27 7.34 5.39 -3.38
N PRO A 28 7.16 5.86 -4.64
CA PRO A 28 6.95 7.27 -4.86
C PRO A 28 5.69 7.72 -4.12
N CYS A 29 5.79 8.80 -3.36
CA CYS A 29 4.68 9.41 -2.64
C CYS A 29 4.48 10.82 -3.18
N PRO A 30 3.68 11.01 -4.24
CA PRO A 30 3.45 12.30 -4.85
C PRO A 30 2.34 13.07 -4.15
N TYR A 31 2.43 14.40 -4.22
CA TYR A 31 1.38 15.30 -3.79
C TYR A 31 1.37 16.58 -4.63
N ARG A 32 0.17 17.09 -4.84
CA ARG A 32 -0.04 18.32 -5.57
C ARG A 32 -0.03 19.50 -4.60
N LEU A 33 0.82 20.45 -4.88
CA LEU A 33 0.82 21.77 -4.27
C LEU A 33 0.08 22.77 -5.16
N LYS A 34 -0.06 24.01 -4.71
CA LYS A 34 -0.80 25.04 -5.44
C LYS A 34 -0.26 25.26 -6.86
N ASP A 35 1.04 25.34 -7.01
CA ASP A 35 1.76 25.73 -8.23
C ASP A 35 2.81 24.72 -8.69
N LYS A 36 2.99 23.63 -7.95
CA LYS A 36 3.98 22.60 -8.25
C LYS A 36 3.53 21.22 -7.81
N ILE A 37 4.24 20.21 -8.26
CA ILE A 37 4.08 18.82 -7.85
C ILE A 37 5.33 18.42 -7.09
N ALA A 38 5.17 17.76 -5.96
CA ALA A 38 6.28 17.21 -5.22
C ALA A 38 6.15 15.68 -5.11
N VAL A 39 7.28 14.99 -4.97
CA VAL A 39 7.32 13.55 -4.74
C VAL A 39 8.47 13.20 -3.80
N SER A 40 8.19 12.40 -2.80
CA SER A 40 9.22 11.71 -2.04
C SER A 40 9.41 10.30 -2.57
N VAL A 41 10.64 9.82 -2.55
CA VAL A 41 11.01 8.49 -3.03
C VAL A 41 11.78 7.76 -1.93
N HIS A 42 11.31 6.58 -1.57
CA HIS A 42 11.99 5.72 -0.62
C HIS A 42 13.30 5.17 -1.23
N VAL A 43 14.42 5.33 -0.53
CA VAL A 43 15.74 4.96 -1.07
C VAL A 43 16.45 3.85 -0.29
N GLU A 44 15.90 3.40 0.84
CA GLU A 44 16.44 2.33 1.66
C GLU A 44 15.60 1.04 1.57
N ASP A 45 16.03 0.00 2.27
CA ASP A 45 15.33 -1.28 2.29
C ASP A 45 13.93 -1.15 2.91
N ASP A 46 12.96 -1.84 2.32
CA ASP A 46 11.60 -1.97 2.86
C ASP A 46 11.58 -3.00 4.01
N THR A 47 12.42 -2.77 5.02
CA THR A 47 12.46 -3.61 6.20
C THR A 47 11.64 -3.00 7.33
N ILE A 48 11.11 -3.85 8.20
CA ILE A 48 10.23 -3.47 9.31
C ILE A 48 10.91 -2.49 10.29
N ILE A 49 12.24 -2.40 10.26
CA ILE A 49 13.03 -1.71 11.29
C ILE A 49 13.48 -0.33 10.88
N THR A 50 13.44 0.01 9.61
CA THR A 50 13.89 1.33 9.18
C THR A 50 12.97 2.40 9.73
N THR A 51 13.34 2.91 10.91
CA THR A 51 12.77 4.16 11.44
C THR A 51 13.29 5.33 10.61
N GLY A 52 12.37 6.21 10.20
CA GLY A 52 12.73 7.41 9.47
C GLY A 52 13.31 7.10 8.11
N ASN A 53 12.55 6.37 7.30
CA ASN A 53 12.92 6.00 5.94
C ASN A 53 13.62 7.15 5.22
N PRO A 54 14.95 7.05 4.97
CA PRO A 54 15.61 8.07 4.20
C PRO A 54 14.92 8.18 2.85
N ALA A 55 14.33 9.33 2.60
CA ALA A 55 13.67 9.63 1.36
C ALA A 55 14.47 10.72 0.62
N ARG A 56 14.36 10.72 -0.69
CA ARG A 56 14.78 11.85 -1.54
C ARG A 56 13.53 12.57 -2.01
N TRP A 57 13.61 13.89 -2.06
CA TRP A 57 12.49 14.75 -2.43
C TRP A 57 12.76 15.43 -3.75
N PHE A 58 11.74 15.49 -4.60
CA PHE A 58 11.82 16.13 -5.91
C PHE A 58 10.60 17.00 -6.14
N GLU A 59 10.78 18.11 -6.83
CA GLU A 59 9.71 19.02 -7.21
C GLU A 59 9.71 19.31 -8.72
N SER A 60 8.51 19.51 -9.26
CA SER A 60 8.28 19.92 -10.64
C SER A 60 7.31 21.10 -10.69
N SER A 61 7.68 22.17 -11.39
CA SER A 61 6.83 23.34 -11.64
C SER A 61 6.23 23.36 -13.04
N ASP A 62 6.46 22.35 -13.85
CA ASP A 62 6.02 22.26 -15.25
C ASP A 62 5.12 21.05 -15.54
N GLY A 63 4.44 20.56 -14.50
CA GLY A 63 3.50 19.45 -14.63
C GLY A 63 4.17 18.10 -14.83
N GLY A 64 5.37 17.89 -14.28
CA GLY A 64 6.07 16.61 -14.26
C GLY A 64 7.03 16.40 -15.44
N GLU A 65 7.34 17.45 -16.22
CA GLU A 65 8.27 17.33 -17.35
C GLU A 65 9.74 17.41 -16.91
N ASN A 66 10.02 18.23 -15.89
CA ASN A 66 11.34 18.35 -15.29
C ASN A 66 11.24 18.27 -13.76
N TRP A 67 12.24 17.67 -13.14
CA TRP A 67 12.30 17.44 -11.70
C TRP A 67 13.61 17.98 -11.12
N VAL A 68 13.48 18.68 -10.00
CA VAL A 68 14.62 19.22 -9.23
C VAL A 68 14.62 18.53 -7.86
N GLU A 69 15.78 18.03 -7.46
CA GLU A 69 15.95 17.45 -6.13
C GLU A 69 16.02 18.56 -5.08
N MET A 70 15.27 18.37 -4.00
CA MET A 70 15.15 19.32 -2.89
C MET A 70 15.81 18.76 -1.64
N PRO A 71 16.50 19.61 -0.84
CA PRO A 71 16.95 19.19 0.47
C PRO A 71 15.77 18.81 1.37
N PRO A 72 15.93 17.86 2.30
CA PRO A 72 14.85 17.47 3.23
C PRO A 72 14.26 18.62 4.04
N SER A 73 15.09 19.63 4.38
CA SER A 73 14.66 20.85 5.09
C SER A 73 13.69 21.71 4.30
N ASP A 74 13.80 21.66 2.97
CA ASP A 74 13.02 22.50 2.05
C ASP A 74 11.91 21.69 1.37
N ALA A 75 11.78 20.40 1.73
CA ALA A 75 10.76 19.55 1.19
C ALA A 75 9.38 20.13 1.46
N ALA A 76 8.61 20.23 0.39
CA ALA A 76 7.31 20.87 0.43
C ALA A 76 6.36 20.15 1.38
N GLU A 77 5.37 20.87 1.84
CA GLU A 77 4.27 20.36 2.63
C GLU A 77 3.53 19.27 1.87
N CYS A 78 3.43 18.09 2.45
CA CYS A 78 2.65 16.98 1.92
C CYS A 78 1.35 16.78 2.71
N GLY A 79 0.49 15.93 2.19
CA GLY A 79 -0.68 15.45 2.89
C GLY A 79 -2.01 15.90 2.32
N LEU A 80 -3.06 15.31 2.89
CA LEU A 80 -4.44 15.61 2.56
C LEU A 80 -4.82 17.00 3.07
N LEU A 81 -5.30 17.86 2.17
CA LEU A 81 -5.85 19.15 2.53
C LEU A 81 -7.28 18.97 3.08
N LEU A 82 -7.52 19.40 4.30
CA LEU A 82 -8.80 19.33 4.98
C LEU A 82 -9.68 20.57 4.67
N LYS A 83 -10.98 20.47 4.94
CA LYS A 83 -11.93 21.57 4.73
C LYS A 83 -11.62 22.81 5.59
N ASN A 84 -11.02 22.63 6.77
CA ASN A 84 -10.60 23.73 7.64
C ASN A 84 -9.27 24.38 7.20
N GLY A 85 -8.65 23.88 6.13
CA GLY A 85 -7.39 24.37 5.59
C GLY A 85 -6.14 23.72 6.18
N ASP A 86 -6.25 22.88 7.19
CA ASP A 86 -5.15 22.07 7.69
C ASP A 86 -4.75 21.02 6.66
N ARG A 87 -3.52 20.51 6.79
CA ARG A 87 -3.06 19.32 6.07
C ARG A 87 -2.67 18.26 7.06
N ILE A 88 -2.95 17.01 6.72
CA ILE A 88 -2.52 15.86 7.51
C ILE A 88 -1.84 14.82 6.63
N TYR A 89 -0.82 14.16 7.17
CA TYR A 89 -0.26 12.96 6.56
C TYR A 89 0.18 11.96 7.62
N PHE A 90 0.30 10.71 7.21
CA PHE A 90 0.72 9.60 8.04
C PHE A 90 2.19 9.29 7.75
N PRO A 91 3.10 9.55 8.69
CA PRO A 91 4.51 9.21 8.50
C PRO A 91 4.67 7.68 8.52
N ILE A 92 5.62 7.18 7.74
CA ILE A 92 6.01 5.79 7.81
C ILE A 92 6.84 5.60 9.07
N GLU A 93 6.39 4.70 9.95
CA GLU A 93 7.08 4.40 11.19
C GLU A 93 7.76 3.04 11.15
N GLY A 94 8.89 2.92 11.83
CA GLY A 94 9.56 1.64 12.07
C GLY A 94 8.92 0.87 13.22
N GLY A 95 9.31 -0.39 13.36
CA GLY A 95 8.89 -1.25 14.47
C GLY A 95 9.38 -0.73 15.83
N THR A 96 8.62 -1.02 16.87
CA THR A 96 8.98 -0.68 18.25
C THR A 96 9.75 -1.83 18.89
N ASP A 97 10.96 -1.54 19.42
CA ASP A 97 11.72 -2.50 20.23
C ASP A 97 11.00 -2.73 21.57
N VAL A 98 10.60 -3.96 21.79
CA VAL A 98 9.88 -4.41 23.00
C VAL A 98 10.64 -5.47 23.77
N SER A 99 11.94 -5.58 23.56
CA SER A 99 12.81 -6.60 24.20
C SER A 99 12.76 -6.55 25.74
N GLY A 100 12.57 -5.36 26.31
CA GLY A 100 12.46 -5.16 27.75
C GLY A 100 11.08 -5.46 28.34
N TYR A 101 10.08 -5.79 27.54
CA TYR A 101 8.72 -6.02 28.05
C TYR A 101 8.49 -7.48 28.42
N LYS A 102 7.77 -7.67 29.52
CA LYS A 102 7.25 -8.99 29.91
C LYS A 102 5.86 -9.17 29.29
N PHE A 103 5.82 -10.00 28.27
CA PHE A 103 4.55 -10.36 27.65
C PHE A 103 3.72 -11.28 28.53
N PRO A 104 2.39 -11.26 28.43
CA PRO A 104 1.53 -12.25 29.05
C PRO A 104 1.91 -13.65 28.56
N PRO A 105 1.59 -14.71 29.33
CA PRO A 105 1.79 -16.08 28.88
C PRO A 105 1.13 -16.26 27.51
N PHE A 106 1.84 -16.91 26.59
CA PHE A 106 1.30 -17.25 25.29
C PHE A 106 0.30 -18.41 25.47
N GLU A 107 -0.93 -18.18 25.05
CA GLU A 107 -1.98 -19.19 25.01
C GLU A 107 -2.22 -19.57 23.56
N ALA A 108 -1.79 -20.76 23.18
CA ALA A 108 -1.66 -21.20 21.79
C ALA A 108 -2.95 -21.26 20.98
N LEU A 109 -4.11 -20.87 21.49
CA LEU A 109 -5.34 -21.17 20.77
C LEU A 109 -6.31 -20.02 20.53
N THR A 110 -6.29 -18.94 21.07
CA THR A 110 -7.12 -17.74 20.88
C THR A 110 -7.15 -16.96 22.18
N PRO A 111 -6.77 -15.74 22.15
CA PRO A 111 -6.52 -14.88 20.96
C PRO A 111 -5.06 -14.84 20.51
N ASP A 112 -4.20 -15.70 21.01
CA ASP A 112 -2.77 -15.71 20.69
C ASP A 112 -2.46 -16.88 19.75
N TYR A 113 -1.58 -16.69 18.80
CA TYR A 113 -1.27 -17.66 17.75
C TYR A 113 0.24 -17.83 17.57
N ASP A 114 0.70 -19.08 17.47
CA ASP A 114 2.11 -19.41 17.22
C ASP A 114 2.30 -19.83 15.76
N PHE A 115 2.83 -18.91 14.97
CA PHE A 115 3.08 -19.15 13.56
C PHE A 115 4.15 -20.21 13.30
N THR A 116 5.15 -20.30 14.17
CA THR A 116 6.22 -21.29 13.99
C THR A 116 5.66 -22.68 14.04
N LYS A 117 4.83 -22.97 15.04
CA LYS A 117 4.18 -24.27 15.18
C LYS A 117 3.30 -24.61 13.98
N LYS A 118 2.53 -23.65 13.50
CA LYS A 118 1.66 -23.85 12.34
C LYS A 118 2.44 -24.06 11.05
N ALA A 119 3.56 -23.39 10.89
CA ALA A 119 4.45 -23.61 9.77
C ALA A 119 5.06 -25.01 9.79
N GLU A 120 5.49 -25.50 10.97
CA GLU A 120 6.01 -26.85 11.15
C GLU A 120 4.93 -27.93 10.89
N GLU A 121 3.68 -27.66 11.23
CA GLU A 121 2.54 -28.52 10.98
C GLU A 121 2.09 -28.49 9.52
N GLY A 122 2.66 -27.63 8.67
CA GLY A 122 2.32 -27.49 7.26
C GLY A 122 0.95 -26.83 7.00
N GLU A 123 0.35 -26.24 8.02
CA GLU A 123 -0.93 -25.53 7.91
C GLU A 123 -0.79 -24.13 7.30
N MET A 124 0.45 -23.61 7.28
CA MET A 124 0.78 -22.37 6.59
C MET A 124 1.83 -22.65 5.53
N PRO A 125 1.62 -22.23 4.27
CA PRO A 125 2.67 -22.32 3.29
C PRO A 125 3.83 -21.42 3.71
N ILE A 126 4.97 -22.02 4.02
CA ILE A 126 6.20 -21.30 4.27
C ILE A 126 6.70 -20.78 2.93
N GLN A 127 6.79 -19.50 2.82
CA GLN A 127 7.40 -18.86 1.68
C GLN A 127 8.92 -18.84 1.85
N ASP A 128 9.68 -19.34 0.88
CA ASP A 128 11.15 -19.26 0.90
C ASP A 128 11.65 -17.81 1.07
N GLY A 129 10.88 -16.84 0.65
CA GLY A 129 11.18 -15.43 0.81
C GLY A 129 10.79 -14.82 2.17
N VAL A 130 9.85 -15.40 2.86
CA VAL A 130 9.44 -14.98 4.21
C VAL A 130 10.27 -15.70 5.29
N THR A 131 10.87 -16.83 4.97
CA THR A 131 11.83 -17.47 5.87
C THR A 131 13.07 -16.61 6.16
N ALA A 132 13.43 -15.67 5.28
CA ALA A 132 14.45 -14.67 5.62
C ALA A 132 13.98 -13.70 6.74
N TRP A 133 12.70 -13.51 6.88
CA TRP A 133 12.07 -12.72 7.95
C TRP A 133 11.83 -13.56 9.20
N TRP A 134 11.82 -14.86 9.06
CA TRP A 134 11.46 -15.82 10.08
C TRP A 134 12.64 -16.60 10.62
N ASN A 135 13.79 -16.58 10.02
CA ASN A 135 15.10 -17.12 10.38
C ASN A 135 15.19 -17.86 11.74
N GLY A 136 14.30 -18.83 11.99
CA GLY A 136 14.22 -19.53 13.26
C GLY A 136 13.63 -18.74 14.43
N ASP A 137 13.13 -17.54 14.17
CA ASP A 137 12.55 -16.67 15.19
C ASP A 137 11.07 -16.98 15.42
N VAL A 138 10.69 -17.13 16.67
CA VAL A 138 9.30 -17.37 17.04
C VAL A 138 8.49 -16.11 16.84
N ILE A 139 7.45 -16.18 16.00
CA ILE A 139 6.48 -15.12 15.82
C ILE A 139 5.25 -15.43 16.64
N ARG A 140 4.77 -14.43 17.37
CA ARG A 140 3.58 -14.55 18.20
C ARG A 140 2.61 -13.43 17.91
N ALA A 141 1.36 -13.78 17.70
CA ALA A 141 0.26 -12.84 17.54
C ALA A 141 -0.55 -12.74 18.83
N TYR A 142 -0.77 -11.52 19.29
CA TYR A 142 -1.54 -11.23 20.49
C TYR A 142 -2.77 -10.40 20.14
N ASN A 143 -3.90 -10.68 20.78
CA ASN A 143 -4.99 -9.72 20.81
C ASN A 143 -4.49 -8.43 21.49
N ALA A 144 -4.67 -7.29 20.83
CA ALA A 144 -4.21 -5.99 21.36
C ALA A 144 -4.82 -5.67 22.73
N ASP A 145 -6.07 -6.10 22.99
CA ASP A 145 -6.76 -5.84 24.25
C ASP A 145 -6.17 -6.62 25.44
N ARG A 146 -5.32 -7.62 25.18
CA ARG A 146 -4.59 -8.35 26.23
C ARG A 146 -3.23 -7.76 26.55
N LEU A 147 -2.77 -6.82 25.75
CA LEU A 147 -1.50 -6.16 25.93
C LEU A 147 -1.67 -4.89 26.75
N PRO A 148 -0.66 -4.46 27.51
CA PRO A 148 -0.65 -3.12 28.10
C PRO A 148 -0.83 -2.04 27.04
N ASP A 149 -1.44 -0.92 27.38
CA ASP A 149 -1.72 0.19 26.45
C ASP A 149 -0.50 0.63 25.67
N SER A 150 0.67 0.64 26.30
CA SER A 150 1.95 0.97 25.66
C SER A 150 2.36 0.00 24.52
N LEU A 151 1.79 -1.20 24.49
CA LEU A 151 2.03 -2.23 23.47
C LEU A 151 0.83 -2.45 22.56
N SER A 152 -0.38 -2.26 23.07
CA SER A 152 -1.62 -2.39 22.27
C SER A 152 -1.65 -1.36 21.16
N LYS A 153 -1.18 -0.12 21.46
CA LYS A 153 -1.00 0.98 20.49
C LYS A 153 -2.17 1.10 19.50
N LYS A 154 -3.39 1.21 20.04
CA LYS A 154 -4.57 1.59 19.26
C LYS A 154 -4.52 3.10 18.95
N GLU A 155 -3.42 3.50 18.30
CA GLU A 155 -3.15 4.89 17.98
C GLU A 155 -2.34 4.98 16.69
N TRP A 156 -2.53 6.05 15.96
CA TRP A 156 -1.70 6.42 14.83
C TRP A 156 -0.94 7.70 15.11
N HIS A 157 0.25 7.79 14.57
CA HIS A 157 0.95 9.05 14.46
C HIS A 157 0.54 9.75 13.18
N ILE A 158 0.21 11.02 13.31
CA ILE A 158 -0.05 11.91 12.19
C ILE A 158 0.83 13.14 12.31
N ILE A 159 1.12 13.74 11.18
CA ILE A 159 1.71 15.07 11.14
C ILE A 159 0.64 16.00 10.61
N ARG A 160 0.31 17.01 11.42
CA ARG A 160 -0.61 18.09 11.06
C ARG A 160 0.15 19.35 10.74
N ILE A 161 -0.24 20.01 9.66
CA ILE A 161 0.23 21.34 9.27
C ILE A 161 -1.00 22.24 9.34
N PRO A 162 -1.09 23.16 10.35
CA PRO A 162 -2.22 24.05 10.49
C PRO A 162 -2.35 25.02 9.30
N SER A 163 -3.59 25.40 9.01
CA SER A 163 -3.89 26.36 7.96
C SER A 163 -3.12 27.67 8.16
N GLY A 164 -2.41 28.09 7.10
CA GLY A 164 -1.60 29.30 7.13
C GLY A 164 -0.28 29.19 7.90
N SER A 165 0.10 28.01 8.38
CA SER A 165 1.39 27.75 9.01
C SER A 165 2.24 26.77 8.17
N ASN A 166 3.54 26.82 8.43
CA ASN A 166 4.49 25.80 7.96
C ASN A 166 4.94 24.86 9.10
N ASP A 167 4.40 25.05 10.30
CA ASP A 167 4.76 24.23 11.45
C ASP A 167 4.22 22.82 11.32
N LYS A 168 5.08 21.85 11.52
CA LYS A 168 4.71 20.42 11.53
C LYS A 168 4.46 19.97 12.97
N ILE A 169 3.21 19.70 13.30
CA ILE A 169 2.81 19.24 14.63
C ILE A 169 2.69 17.72 14.57
N ASN A 170 3.48 17.02 15.39
CA ASN A 170 3.34 15.58 15.59
C ASN A 170 2.23 15.31 16.59
N GLU A 171 1.23 14.58 16.16
CA GLU A 171 0.07 14.18 16.98
C GLU A 171 -0.01 12.66 17.06
N THR A 172 -0.41 12.16 18.22
CA THR A 172 -0.83 10.77 18.38
C THR A 172 -2.35 10.78 18.54
N VAL A 173 -3.04 10.08 17.66
CA VAL A 173 -4.51 10.06 17.59
C VAL A 173 -5.06 8.67 17.88
N PRO A 174 -6.14 8.55 18.68
CA PRO A 174 -6.74 7.26 19.00
C PRO A 174 -7.37 6.62 17.76
N VAL A 175 -7.26 5.30 17.70
CA VAL A 175 -7.85 4.46 16.64
C VAL A 175 -8.75 3.39 17.28
N ASP A 176 -10.04 3.49 17.04
CA ASP A 176 -10.99 2.43 17.41
C ASP A 176 -10.92 1.31 16.37
N TRP A 177 -10.03 0.36 16.63
CA TRP A 177 -9.83 -0.82 15.80
C TRP A 177 -10.29 -2.06 16.55
N LYS A 178 -11.38 -2.62 16.11
CA LYS A 178 -11.91 -3.86 16.65
C LYS A 178 -11.04 -5.03 16.23
N TYR A 179 -10.81 -5.95 17.14
CA TYR A 179 -10.11 -7.21 16.86
C TYR A 179 -8.67 -7.06 16.33
N LEU A 180 -8.01 -5.97 16.75
CA LEU A 180 -6.63 -5.73 16.36
C LEU A 180 -5.72 -6.83 16.91
N THR A 181 -4.93 -7.42 16.03
CA THR A 181 -3.85 -8.32 16.38
C THR A 181 -2.52 -7.59 16.33
N ARG A 182 -1.72 -7.73 17.39
CA ARG A 182 -0.35 -7.25 17.44
C ARG A 182 0.60 -8.42 17.28
N VAL A 183 1.49 -8.32 16.30
CA VAL A 183 2.45 -9.37 16.01
C VAL A 183 3.83 -8.97 16.53
N VAL A 184 4.41 -9.86 17.32
CA VAL A 184 5.75 -9.72 17.88
C VAL A 184 6.71 -10.59 17.09
N PHE A 185 7.75 -9.97 16.57
CA PHE A 185 8.83 -10.65 15.88
C PHE A 185 10.08 -10.67 16.73
N ASN A 186 10.83 -11.77 16.67
CA ASN A 186 12.21 -11.73 17.09
C ASN A 186 13.05 -11.31 15.88
N GLN A 187 13.86 -10.29 16.04
CA GLN A 187 14.73 -9.79 15.00
C GLN A 187 16.16 -9.71 15.53
N GLY A 188 16.95 -10.73 15.25
CA GLY A 188 18.23 -10.93 15.91
C GLY A 188 18.07 -10.98 17.43
N ASN A 189 18.72 -10.05 18.14
CA ASN A 189 18.61 -9.97 19.60
C ASN A 189 17.44 -9.11 20.12
N LYS A 190 16.57 -8.62 19.22
CA LYS A 190 15.48 -7.73 19.59
C LYS A 190 14.13 -8.39 19.37
N ARG A 191 13.17 -8.04 20.22
CA ARG A 191 11.75 -8.25 19.96
C ARG A 191 11.14 -6.97 19.43
N VAL A 192 10.42 -7.06 18.34
CA VAL A 192 9.87 -5.89 17.65
C VAL A 192 8.39 -6.08 17.42
N ILE A 193 7.58 -5.08 17.75
CA ILE A 193 6.19 -4.98 17.31
C ILE A 193 6.13 -4.08 16.09
N LYS A 194 5.47 -4.55 15.02
CA LYS A 194 5.18 -3.73 13.84
C LYS A 194 4.31 -2.52 14.20
N PRO A 195 4.59 -1.36 13.62
CA PRO A 195 3.69 -0.23 13.73
C PRO A 195 2.38 -0.52 12.97
N ILE A 196 1.31 0.08 13.44
CA ILE A 196 0.04 0.11 12.74
C ILE A 196 -0.07 1.49 12.11
N TYR A 197 -0.14 1.54 10.80
CA TYR A 197 -0.35 2.79 10.07
C TYR A 197 -1.16 2.54 8.80
N PRO A 198 -1.86 3.57 8.33
CA PRO A 198 -2.55 3.49 7.05
C PRO A 198 -1.60 3.16 5.91
N ARG A 199 -2.07 2.38 4.95
CA ARG A 199 -1.31 1.99 3.76
C ARG A 199 -1.83 2.62 2.48
N GLY A 200 -3.04 3.16 2.52
CA GLY A 200 -3.66 3.88 1.41
C GLY A 200 -3.48 5.39 1.52
N THR A 201 -3.68 6.07 0.40
CA THR A 201 -3.75 7.53 0.36
C THR A 201 -5.03 7.98 1.06
N PRO A 202 -4.96 8.86 2.09
CA PRO A 202 -6.16 9.38 2.73
C PRO A 202 -6.99 10.22 1.75
N LYS A 203 -8.32 10.12 1.86
CA LYS A 203 -9.28 10.80 0.99
C LYS A 203 -10.33 11.54 1.79
N LEU A 204 -10.86 12.62 1.22
CA LEU A 204 -12.08 13.23 1.75
C LEU A 204 -13.31 12.55 1.13
N GLY A 205 -14.18 12.05 1.99
CA GLY A 205 -15.49 11.59 1.58
C GLY A 205 -16.40 12.74 1.11
N PRO A 206 -17.53 12.44 0.46
CA PRO A 206 -18.49 13.45 0.00
C PRO A 206 -19.00 14.36 1.13
N ASP A 207 -19.11 13.85 2.32
CA ASP A 207 -19.48 14.56 3.55
C ASP A 207 -18.32 15.36 4.20
N GLY A 208 -17.10 15.15 3.72
CA GLY A 208 -15.89 15.78 4.21
C GLY A 208 -15.21 15.07 5.36
N ALA A 209 -15.69 13.90 5.75
CA ALA A 209 -14.95 13.02 6.64
C ALA A 209 -13.66 12.54 5.97
N ILE A 210 -12.66 12.22 6.79
CA ILE A 210 -11.40 11.64 6.30
C ILE A 210 -11.55 10.13 6.27
N TRP A 211 -11.19 9.54 5.15
CA TRP A 211 -11.21 8.10 4.94
C TRP A 211 -9.83 7.59 4.55
N VAL A 212 -9.45 6.43 5.08
CA VAL A 212 -8.14 5.85 4.78
C VAL A 212 -8.20 4.33 4.86
N SER A 213 -7.50 3.65 3.96
CA SER A 213 -7.36 2.19 4.00
C SER A 213 -6.14 1.76 4.81
N ALA A 214 -6.27 0.61 5.44
CA ALA A 214 -5.20 -0.09 6.14
C ALA A 214 -5.36 -1.60 5.93
N PHE A 215 -4.46 -2.39 6.49
CA PHE A 215 -4.63 -3.84 6.57
C PHE A 215 -4.03 -4.37 7.87
N SER A 216 -4.52 -5.53 8.30
CA SER A 216 -4.21 -6.09 9.62
C SER A 216 -2.76 -6.55 9.82
N GLY A 217 -1.96 -6.58 8.77
CA GLY A 217 -0.59 -7.12 8.84
C GLY A 217 -0.60 -8.67 8.76
N GLU A 218 0.10 -9.34 9.64
CA GLU A 218 0.23 -10.80 9.63
C GLU A 218 -0.98 -11.50 10.27
N GLY A 219 -2.17 -11.29 9.70
CA GLY A 219 -3.42 -11.89 10.18
C GLY A 219 -4.24 -10.95 11.06
N HIS A 220 -5.41 -11.40 11.47
CA HIS A 220 -6.36 -10.63 12.26
C HIS A 220 -7.22 -11.54 13.14
N LEU A 221 -7.95 -10.96 14.09
CA LEU A 221 -9.02 -11.64 14.79
C LEU A 221 -10.33 -11.44 14.03
N ASN A 222 -10.97 -12.56 13.69
CA ASN A 222 -12.27 -12.51 13.02
C ASN A 222 -13.31 -11.85 13.93
N PRO A 223 -14.00 -10.80 13.47
CA PRO A 223 -14.96 -10.05 14.30
C PRO A 223 -16.21 -10.86 14.68
N GLU A 224 -16.57 -11.90 13.93
CA GLU A 224 -17.78 -12.68 14.16
C GLU A 224 -17.59 -13.72 15.27
N ASN A 225 -16.41 -14.32 15.38
CA ASN A 225 -16.18 -15.44 16.27
C ASN A 225 -14.96 -15.30 17.19
N GLY A 226 -14.18 -14.21 17.05
CA GLY A 226 -12.98 -13.94 17.84
C GLY A 226 -11.81 -14.91 17.56
N LYS A 227 -11.89 -15.73 16.50
CA LYS A 227 -10.82 -16.65 16.13
C LYS A 227 -9.75 -15.93 15.30
N TYR A 228 -8.51 -16.33 15.49
CA TYR A 228 -7.42 -15.85 14.68
C TYR A 228 -7.52 -16.39 13.25
N SER A 229 -7.39 -15.48 12.29
CA SER A 229 -7.20 -15.79 10.87
C SER A 229 -5.75 -15.48 10.50
N PRO A 230 -5.02 -16.39 9.86
CA PRO A 230 -3.65 -16.13 9.41
C PRO A 230 -3.60 -15.21 8.18
N TYR A 231 -4.75 -14.93 7.55
CA TYR A 231 -4.82 -14.10 6.37
C TYR A 231 -4.93 -12.62 6.74
N TYR A 232 -4.33 -11.75 5.91
CA TYR A 232 -4.54 -10.32 6.03
C TYR A 232 -5.98 -9.95 5.73
N SER A 233 -6.52 -9.01 6.48
CA SER A 233 -7.78 -8.36 6.17
C SER A 233 -7.54 -6.92 5.74
N ALA A 234 -8.33 -6.44 4.80
CA ALA A 234 -8.33 -5.04 4.43
C ALA A 234 -9.34 -4.27 5.29
N GLU A 235 -8.97 -3.06 5.65
CA GLU A 235 -9.72 -2.20 6.56
C GLU A 235 -9.91 -0.81 5.95
N ILE A 236 -11.06 -0.19 6.19
CA ILE A 236 -11.26 1.23 5.96
C ILE A 236 -11.59 1.89 7.28
N PHE A 237 -10.89 2.98 7.56
CA PHE A 237 -11.11 3.82 8.73
C PHE A 237 -11.68 5.17 8.31
N ARG A 238 -12.46 5.75 9.21
CA ARG A 238 -13.09 7.04 9.03
C ARG A 238 -12.86 7.94 10.24
N SER A 239 -12.61 9.22 9.96
CA SER A 239 -12.57 10.29 10.96
C SER A 239 -13.60 11.36 10.63
N ASP A 240 -14.43 11.69 11.60
CA ASP A 240 -15.44 12.75 11.53
C ASP A 240 -14.99 14.05 12.21
N ASP A 241 -13.79 14.05 12.79
CA ASP A 241 -13.25 15.11 13.64
C ASP A 241 -11.94 15.72 13.10
N ASN A 242 -11.81 15.81 11.80
CA ASN A 242 -10.61 16.33 11.11
C ASN A 242 -9.31 15.57 11.46
N GLY A 243 -9.40 14.27 11.70
CA GLY A 243 -8.24 13.42 11.95
C GLY A 243 -7.75 13.39 13.39
N HIS A 244 -8.54 13.86 14.36
CA HIS A 244 -8.20 13.75 15.80
C HIS A 244 -8.53 12.37 16.36
N SER A 245 -9.38 11.61 15.69
CA SER A 245 -9.61 10.20 15.98
C SER A 245 -10.03 9.45 14.72
N PHE A 246 -9.81 8.13 14.69
CA PHE A 246 -10.24 7.26 13.61
C PHE A 246 -11.02 6.06 14.15
N LYS A 247 -12.05 5.65 13.41
CA LYS A 247 -12.84 4.46 13.71
C LYS A 247 -12.85 3.52 12.54
N GLN A 248 -12.69 2.25 12.79
CA GLN A 248 -12.90 1.20 11.79
C GLN A 248 -14.33 1.29 11.26
N HIS A 249 -14.45 1.52 9.96
CA HIS A 249 -15.73 1.66 9.27
C HIS A 249 -16.07 0.41 8.47
N SER A 250 -15.09 -0.15 7.77
CA SER A 250 -15.25 -1.36 6.95
C SER A 250 -14.17 -2.38 7.29
N HIS A 251 -14.53 -3.65 7.12
CA HIS A 251 -13.64 -4.79 7.27
C HIS A 251 -13.90 -5.75 6.11
N MET A 252 -12.84 -6.25 5.48
CA MET A 252 -12.91 -7.22 4.41
C MET A 252 -11.98 -8.38 4.70
N GLU A 253 -12.56 -9.49 5.13
CA GLU A 253 -11.85 -10.73 5.40
C GLU A 253 -11.55 -11.48 4.10
N TYR A 254 -10.38 -12.08 4.03
CA TYR A 254 -10.05 -13.02 2.97
C TYR A 254 -10.60 -14.42 3.32
N LYS A 255 -11.52 -14.91 2.49
CA LYS A 255 -12.16 -16.22 2.67
C LYS A 255 -11.48 -17.26 1.77
N ALA A 256 -10.45 -17.92 2.30
CA ALA A 256 -9.63 -18.86 1.53
C ALA A 256 -10.42 -19.91 0.74
N ASP A 257 -11.47 -20.47 1.34
CA ASP A 257 -12.28 -21.55 0.71
C ASP A 257 -13.26 -21.01 -0.35
N GLY A 258 -13.49 -19.70 -0.39
CA GLY A 258 -14.43 -19.05 -1.32
C GLY A 258 -13.80 -18.51 -2.59
N TYR A 259 -12.47 -18.47 -2.68
CA TYR A 259 -11.77 -17.83 -3.78
C TYR A 259 -11.05 -18.84 -4.69
N LYS A 260 -10.90 -18.45 -5.95
CA LYS A 260 -10.28 -19.29 -6.99
C LYS A 260 -8.86 -19.76 -6.66
N TYR A 261 -8.11 -18.97 -5.88
CA TYR A 261 -6.71 -19.23 -5.53
C TYR A 261 -6.46 -19.14 -4.02
N PRO A 262 -7.17 -19.92 -3.18
CA PRO A 262 -7.14 -19.74 -1.73
C PRO A 262 -5.76 -19.98 -1.10
N TYR A 263 -4.98 -20.88 -1.66
CA TYR A 263 -3.66 -21.28 -1.14
C TYR A 263 -2.48 -20.47 -1.66
N LEU A 264 -2.72 -19.54 -2.57
CA LEU A 264 -1.67 -18.65 -3.11
C LEU A 264 -1.68 -17.27 -2.49
N SER A 265 -2.57 -17.00 -1.55
CA SER A 265 -2.74 -15.68 -0.98
C SER A 265 -2.51 -15.66 0.52
N GLY A 266 -1.80 -14.64 0.99
CA GLY A 266 -1.73 -14.29 2.40
C GLY A 266 -2.93 -13.47 2.89
N GLY A 267 -3.91 -13.27 2.05
CA GLY A 267 -5.07 -12.43 2.34
C GLY A 267 -5.00 -11.06 1.67
N PHE A 268 -5.91 -10.17 2.04
CA PHE A 268 -5.98 -8.83 1.48
C PHE A 268 -5.01 -7.87 2.16
N SER A 269 -4.10 -7.28 1.37
CA SER A 269 -3.14 -6.30 1.83
C SER A 269 -3.40 -4.93 1.19
N ASP A 270 -2.36 -4.27 0.68
CA ASP A 270 -2.49 -2.93 0.11
C ASP A 270 -3.75 -2.77 -0.72
N SER A 271 -4.58 -1.82 -0.34
CA SER A 271 -5.88 -1.58 -0.96
C SER A 271 -6.11 -0.09 -1.14
N ASP A 272 -6.99 0.26 -2.07
CA ASP A 272 -7.48 1.61 -2.24
C ASP A 272 -8.95 1.60 -2.67
N PHE A 273 -9.68 2.63 -2.34
CA PHE A 273 -11.12 2.77 -2.60
C PHE A 273 -11.45 4.14 -3.21
N GLU A 274 -12.63 4.24 -3.82
CA GLU A 274 -13.12 5.52 -4.34
C GLU A 274 -14.64 5.62 -4.19
N PHE A 275 -15.12 6.87 -4.11
CA PHE A 275 -16.52 7.24 -4.06
C PHE A 275 -17.02 7.63 -5.45
N PHE A 276 -18.28 7.30 -5.75
CA PHE A 276 -18.95 7.69 -6.98
C PHE A 276 -20.11 8.64 -6.72
N ASP A 277 -20.57 9.34 -7.77
CA ASP A 277 -21.61 10.37 -7.66
C ASP A 277 -22.98 9.80 -7.27
N ASP A 278 -23.24 8.53 -7.55
CA ASP A 278 -24.47 7.83 -7.15
C ASP A 278 -24.44 7.38 -5.66
N GLY A 279 -23.39 7.68 -4.95
CA GLY A 279 -23.18 7.28 -3.54
C GLY A 279 -22.60 5.88 -3.37
N SER A 280 -22.37 5.15 -4.44
CA SER A 280 -21.67 3.87 -4.38
C SER A 280 -20.17 4.06 -4.16
N MET A 281 -19.52 2.98 -3.73
CA MET A 281 -18.07 2.91 -3.54
C MET A 281 -17.51 1.67 -4.22
N ILE A 282 -16.26 1.75 -4.64
CA ILE A 282 -15.47 0.59 -5.08
C ILE A 282 -14.22 0.47 -4.22
N TRP A 283 -13.84 -0.77 -3.90
CA TRP A 283 -12.64 -1.08 -3.13
C TRP A 283 -11.81 -2.10 -3.89
N PHE A 284 -10.59 -1.74 -4.25
CA PHE A 284 -9.63 -2.65 -4.87
C PHE A 284 -8.70 -3.23 -3.83
N LEU A 285 -8.50 -4.55 -3.91
CA LEU A 285 -7.87 -5.36 -2.89
C LEU A 285 -6.72 -6.14 -3.54
N ARG A 286 -5.49 -5.87 -3.13
CA ARG A 286 -4.38 -6.74 -3.46
C ARG A 286 -4.50 -8.01 -2.62
N SER A 287 -4.42 -9.19 -3.22
CA SER A 287 -4.16 -10.38 -2.46
C SER A 287 -2.64 -10.53 -2.27
N ALA A 288 -2.22 -10.60 -1.00
CA ALA A 288 -0.84 -10.83 -0.68
C ALA A 288 -0.43 -12.24 -1.12
N TRP A 289 0.73 -12.35 -1.77
CA TRP A 289 1.22 -13.64 -2.19
C TRP A 289 1.89 -14.38 -1.01
N MET A 290 1.53 -15.65 -0.82
CA MET A 290 2.20 -16.58 0.08
C MET A 290 2.29 -17.94 -0.59
N GLY A 291 3.45 -18.37 -1.04
CA GLY A 291 3.58 -19.69 -1.60
C GLY A 291 4.89 -19.94 -2.32
N SER A 292 5.38 -21.14 -2.19
CA SER A 292 6.66 -21.62 -2.73
C SER A 292 6.57 -22.20 -4.14
N THR A 293 5.44 -22.15 -4.81
CA THR A 293 5.18 -22.95 -6.02
C THR A 293 5.21 -22.18 -7.33
N GLY A 294 6.14 -21.26 -7.49
CA GLY A 294 6.37 -20.62 -8.77
C GLY A 294 5.67 -19.27 -8.95
N PHE A 295 5.97 -18.59 -10.04
CA PHE A 295 5.47 -17.27 -10.41
C PHE A 295 4.01 -17.30 -10.86
N GLU A 296 3.10 -17.65 -10.00
CA GLU A 296 1.71 -17.32 -10.20
C GLU A 296 1.42 -16.07 -9.40
N TRP A 297 1.27 -14.95 -10.09
CA TRP A 297 0.89 -13.68 -9.48
C TRP A 297 -0.49 -13.83 -8.85
N ALA A 298 -0.61 -13.43 -7.60
CA ALA A 298 -1.89 -13.45 -6.93
C ALA A 298 -2.85 -12.44 -7.59
N PRO A 299 -4.13 -12.81 -7.76
CA PRO A 299 -5.10 -11.95 -8.40
C PRO A 299 -5.39 -10.69 -7.58
N MET A 300 -5.73 -9.62 -8.25
CA MET A 300 -6.30 -8.43 -7.66
C MET A 300 -7.81 -8.50 -7.69
N TYR A 301 -8.44 -8.21 -6.56
CA TYR A 301 -9.89 -8.26 -6.40
C TYR A 301 -10.49 -6.86 -6.33
N PHE A 302 -11.79 -6.78 -6.49
CA PHE A 302 -12.57 -5.59 -6.16
C PHE A 302 -13.87 -5.98 -5.46
N SER A 303 -14.43 -5.05 -4.72
CA SER A 303 -15.74 -5.15 -4.09
C SER A 303 -16.47 -3.82 -4.20
N ARG A 304 -17.78 -3.83 -4.08
CA ARG A 304 -18.64 -2.63 -4.17
C ARG A 304 -19.46 -2.47 -2.91
N SER A 305 -19.70 -1.22 -2.54
CA SER A 305 -20.67 -0.85 -1.51
C SER A 305 -21.68 0.12 -2.07
N TYR A 306 -22.94 -0.04 -1.64
CA TYR A 306 -24.07 0.81 -2.01
C TYR A 306 -24.72 1.49 -0.80
N ASP A 307 -24.08 1.41 0.36
CA ASP A 307 -24.58 1.92 1.64
C ASP A 307 -23.54 2.75 2.40
N GLY A 308 -22.61 3.35 1.66
CA GLY A 308 -21.55 4.19 2.22
C GLY A 308 -20.46 3.40 2.94
N GLY A 309 -20.11 2.21 2.46
CA GLY A 309 -19.04 1.38 3.00
C GLY A 309 -19.40 0.54 4.23
N LYS A 310 -20.68 0.47 4.60
CA LYS A 310 -21.13 -0.34 5.76
C LYS A 310 -21.18 -1.82 5.43
N SER A 311 -21.59 -2.14 4.19
CA SER A 311 -21.55 -3.49 3.66
C SER A 311 -20.92 -3.49 2.27
N TRP A 312 -20.37 -4.64 1.89
CA TRP A 312 -19.64 -4.84 0.65
C TRP A 312 -20.08 -6.12 -0.04
N THR A 313 -20.08 -6.12 -1.37
CA THR A 313 -20.29 -7.35 -2.14
C THR A 313 -19.15 -8.33 -1.88
N ASP A 314 -19.38 -9.62 -2.15
CA ASP A 314 -18.27 -10.58 -2.14
C ASP A 314 -17.20 -10.13 -3.15
N PRO A 315 -15.90 -10.21 -2.79
CA PRO A 315 -14.83 -9.79 -3.69
C PRO A 315 -14.77 -10.61 -4.97
N GLU A 316 -14.70 -9.91 -6.10
CA GLU A 316 -14.55 -10.49 -7.43
C GLU A 316 -13.15 -10.23 -7.99
N ILE A 317 -12.65 -11.14 -8.83
CA ILE A 317 -11.36 -10.96 -9.50
C ILE A 317 -11.48 -9.85 -10.56
N PHE A 318 -10.70 -8.78 -10.37
CA PHE A 318 -10.56 -7.73 -11.37
C PHE A 318 -9.49 -8.06 -12.41
N SER A 319 -8.36 -8.58 -11.95
CA SER A 319 -7.21 -8.95 -12.79
C SER A 319 -6.55 -10.20 -12.24
N SER A 320 -5.98 -11.03 -13.11
CA SER A 320 -5.24 -12.22 -12.71
C SER A 320 -3.95 -11.91 -11.92
N CYS A 321 -3.55 -10.65 -11.90
CA CYS A 321 -2.38 -10.14 -11.16
C CYS A 321 -2.61 -8.68 -10.80
N GLY A 322 -1.83 -8.16 -9.89
CA GLY A 322 -1.80 -6.75 -9.56
C GLY A 322 -1.45 -6.47 -8.12
N VAL A 323 -0.64 -5.45 -7.92
CA VAL A 323 -0.25 -4.96 -6.61
C VAL A 323 -0.43 -3.46 -6.53
N LEU A 324 -0.62 -2.99 -5.32
CA LEU A 324 -0.71 -1.58 -4.98
C LEU A 324 -1.72 -0.81 -5.87
N PRO A 325 -3.00 -1.21 -5.88
CA PRO A 325 -4.01 -0.43 -6.57
C PRO A 325 -4.05 1.00 -6.01
N ARG A 326 -4.16 1.99 -6.90
CA ARG A 326 -4.36 3.39 -6.54
C ARG A 326 -5.39 4.03 -7.45
N LEU A 327 -6.29 4.76 -6.85
CA LEU A 327 -7.39 5.42 -7.53
C LEU A 327 -7.26 6.93 -7.48
N CYS A 328 -7.57 7.57 -8.59
CA CYS A 328 -7.54 9.01 -8.73
C CYS A 328 -8.74 9.46 -9.55
N ARG A 329 -9.54 10.37 -8.99
CA ARG A 329 -10.68 10.97 -9.68
C ARG A 329 -10.26 12.21 -10.45
N LEU A 330 -10.72 12.33 -11.69
CA LEU A 330 -10.51 13.48 -12.56
C LEU A 330 -11.79 14.32 -12.68
N ASP A 331 -11.63 15.63 -12.86
CA ASP A 331 -12.75 16.57 -13.01
C ASP A 331 -13.60 16.33 -14.28
N CYS A 332 -13.05 15.61 -15.26
CA CYS A 332 -13.79 15.19 -16.46
C CYS A 332 -14.84 14.09 -16.23
N GLY A 333 -15.01 13.64 -14.98
CA GLY A 333 -15.96 12.59 -14.62
C GLY A 333 -15.44 11.17 -14.85
N VAL A 334 -14.12 10.98 -14.80
CA VAL A 334 -13.47 9.68 -14.92
C VAL A 334 -12.62 9.42 -13.69
N THR A 335 -12.72 8.23 -13.14
CA THR A 335 -11.85 7.71 -12.10
C THR A 335 -10.84 6.75 -12.73
N LEU A 336 -9.56 7.00 -12.53
CA LEU A 336 -8.48 6.14 -12.97
C LEU A 336 -8.04 5.21 -11.85
N LEU A 337 -7.77 3.96 -12.19
CA LEU A 337 -7.11 2.97 -11.35
C LEU A 337 -5.75 2.65 -11.98
N CYS A 338 -4.67 2.80 -11.24
CA CYS A 338 -3.39 2.22 -11.63
C CYS A 338 -3.02 1.05 -10.72
N TYR A 339 -2.30 0.08 -11.27
CA TYR A 339 -1.75 -1.05 -10.53
C TYR A 339 -0.55 -1.64 -11.27
N ALA A 340 0.30 -2.35 -10.56
CA ALA A 340 1.55 -2.88 -11.10
C ALA A 340 1.68 -4.39 -10.90
N ARG A 341 2.76 -4.91 -11.45
CA ARG A 341 3.22 -6.30 -11.42
C ARG A 341 2.30 -7.28 -12.13
N PRO A 342 2.87 -8.01 -13.11
CA PRO A 342 4.28 -7.91 -13.55
C PRO A 342 4.58 -6.68 -14.41
N GLY A 343 3.59 -6.05 -15.03
CA GLY A 343 3.68 -4.81 -15.79
C GLY A 343 3.17 -3.59 -15.04
N MET A 344 2.79 -2.54 -15.79
CA MET A 344 2.12 -1.35 -15.29
C MET A 344 0.84 -1.11 -16.08
N TYR A 345 -0.26 -0.90 -15.38
CA TYR A 345 -1.58 -0.87 -15.98
C TYR A 345 -2.39 0.33 -15.49
N VAL A 346 -3.25 0.86 -16.37
CA VAL A 346 -4.23 1.90 -16.02
C VAL A 346 -5.60 1.50 -16.57
N ALA A 347 -6.60 1.47 -15.71
CA ALA A 347 -8.01 1.29 -16.07
C ALA A 347 -8.81 2.56 -15.77
N ALA A 348 -9.97 2.74 -16.42
CA ALA A 348 -10.85 3.86 -16.20
C ALA A 348 -12.25 3.41 -15.80
N PHE A 349 -12.91 4.22 -14.99
CA PHE A 349 -14.27 4.03 -14.50
C PHE A 349 -15.06 5.33 -14.65
N ASP A 350 -16.37 5.22 -14.93
CA ASP A 350 -17.28 6.36 -14.88
C ASP A 350 -17.43 6.82 -13.43
N SER A 351 -17.12 8.09 -13.16
CA SER A 351 -17.23 8.65 -11.82
C SER A 351 -18.67 8.78 -11.32
N LYS A 352 -19.68 8.55 -12.18
CA LYS A 352 -21.09 8.56 -11.77
C LYS A 352 -21.44 7.31 -10.97
N ASN A 353 -21.04 6.12 -11.45
CA ASN A 353 -21.54 4.83 -10.96
C ASN A 353 -20.44 3.76 -10.85
N GLY A 354 -19.19 4.11 -11.14
CA GLY A 354 -18.07 3.18 -11.06
C GLY A 354 -18.08 2.08 -12.13
N GLU A 355 -18.81 2.21 -13.21
CA GLU A 355 -18.73 1.28 -14.33
C GLU A 355 -17.38 1.39 -15.04
N LYS A 356 -16.78 0.25 -15.36
CA LYS A 356 -15.51 0.22 -16.09
C LYS A 356 -15.71 0.74 -17.52
N ILE A 357 -14.86 1.66 -17.93
CA ILE A 357 -14.90 2.26 -19.26
C ILE A 357 -13.73 1.74 -20.10
N GLY A 358 -14.06 1.16 -21.25
CA GLY A 358 -13.06 0.73 -22.22
C GLY A 358 -12.15 -0.38 -21.75
N VAL A 359 -10.98 -0.47 -22.37
CA VAL A 359 -9.97 -1.48 -22.06
C VAL A 359 -8.92 -0.91 -21.11
N THR A 360 -8.32 -1.80 -20.30
CA THR A 360 -7.17 -1.44 -19.48
C THR A 360 -5.97 -1.15 -20.37
N LEU A 361 -5.34 0.01 -20.20
CA LEU A 361 -4.13 0.39 -20.88
C LEU A 361 -2.92 -0.29 -20.22
N CYS A 362 -2.15 -1.04 -20.97
CA CYS A 362 -0.83 -1.52 -20.54
C CYS A 362 0.19 -0.40 -20.81
N ILE A 363 0.84 0.08 -19.76
CA ILE A 363 1.87 1.14 -19.83
C ILE A 363 3.24 0.51 -20.07
N ILE A 364 3.51 -0.59 -19.39
CA ILE A 364 4.73 -1.39 -19.52
C ILE A 364 4.29 -2.85 -19.58
N GLU A 365 4.65 -3.50 -20.68
CA GLU A 365 4.40 -4.93 -20.86
C GLU A 365 5.24 -5.74 -19.86
N PRO A 366 4.70 -6.85 -19.35
CA PRO A 366 5.46 -7.76 -18.52
C PRO A 366 6.76 -8.19 -19.20
N HIS A 367 7.86 -8.11 -18.48
CA HIS A 367 9.17 -8.60 -18.92
C HIS A 367 9.85 -7.85 -20.09
N ASP A 368 9.29 -6.73 -20.54
CA ASP A 368 9.86 -5.94 -21.64
C ASP A 368 11.32 -5.56 -21.42
N ARG A 369 11.70 -5.26 -20.20
CA ARG A 369 13.04 -4.77 -19.86
C ARG A 369 13.83 -5.71 -18.95
N SER A 370 13.15 -6.58 -18.22
CA SER A 370 13.80 -7.48 -17.26
C SER A 370 14.63 -8.56 -17.94
N GLY A 371 14.23 -8.97 -19.15
CA GLY A 371 14.76 -10.15 -19.82
C GLY A 371 14.30 -11.47 -19.16
N LEU A 372 13.43 -11.37 -18.16
CA LEU A 372 12.74 -12.50 -17.57
C LEU A 372 11.63 -12.89 -18.55
N ALA A 373 11.96 -13.65 -19.58
CA ALA A 373 10.97 -14.25 -20.44
C ALA A 373 9.95 -15.01 -19.57
N ASN A 374 8.80 -15.38 -20.14
CA ASN A 374 7.74 -16.17 -19.51
C ASN A 374 8.20 -17.55 -18.97
N GLU A 375 9.44 -17.66 -18.56
CA GLU A 375 10.01 -18.85 -17.98
C GLU A 375 9.42 -19.05 -16.59
N LYS A 376 8.83 -20.21 -16.37
CA LYS A 376 8.50 -20.68 -15.03
C LYS A 376 9.80 -20.72 -14.24
N VAL A 377 9.98 -19.78 -13.36
CA VAL A 377 11.14 -19.77 -12.49
C VAL A 377 10.83 -20.74 -11.34
N GLU A 378 11.55 -21.87 -11.32
CA GLU A 378 11.31 -22.94 -10.34
C GLU A 378 11.51 -22.48 -8.89
N LYS A 379 12.35 -21.48 -8.66
CA LYS A 379 12.54 -20.83 -7.35
C LYS A 379 12.73 -19.33 -7.56
N PRO A 380 11.73 -18.51 -7.20
CA PRO A 380 11.89 -17.08 -7.26
C PRO A 380 13.01 -16.63 -6.31
N THR A 381 14.01 -15.97 -6.86
CA THR A 381 14.91 -15.14 -6.06
C THR A 381 14.20 -13.81 -5.78
N TRP A 382 14.61 -13.10 -4.74
CA TRP A 382 14.10 -11.76 -4.44
C TRP A 382 14.15 -10.78 -5.61
N HIS A 383 15.13 -10.94 -6.50
CA HIS A 383 15.27 -10.15 -7.72
C HIS A 383 14.22 -10.45 -8.77
N GLN A 384 13.67 -11.66 -8.76
CA GLN A 384 12.63 -12.10 -9.69
C GLN A 384 11.23 -11.73 -9.22
N TRP A 385 11.07 -11.49 -7.92
CA TRP A 385 9.84 -11.02 -7.29
C TRP A 385 9.42 -9.64 -7.74
N ASP A 386 10.38 -8.83 -8.02
CA ASP A 386 10.15 -7.44 -8.34
C ASP A 386 9.34 -7.27 -9.63
N GLY A 387 9.22 -8.33 -10.44
CA GLY A 387 8.68 -8.18 -11.76
C GLY A 387 9.47 -7.11 -12.50
N GLN A 388 8.80 -6.34 -13.34
CA GLN A 388 9.45 -5.28 -14.09
C GLN A 388 9.29 -3.92 -13.45
N CYS A 389 8.18 -3.70 -12.80
CA CYS A 389 7.87 -2.43 -12.16
C CYS A 389 7.02 -2.64 -10.89
N GLY A 390 6.90 -1.61 -10.09
CA GLY A 390 6.13 -1.70 -8.87
C GLY A 390 5.77 -0.37 -8.23
N ASN A 391 4.89 -0.50 -7.25
CA ASN A 391 4.50 0.56 -6.32
C ASN A 391 4.06 1.85 -7.02
N PRO A 392 2.97 1.80 -7.84
CA PRO A 392 2.47 2.97 -8.53
C PRO A 392 1.74 3.91 -7.57
N GLU A 393 1.76 5.18 -7.94
CA GLU A 393 0.89 6.22 -7.39
C GLU A 393 0.37 7.08 -8.53
N ILE A 394 -0.83 7.64 -8.37
CA ILE A 394 -1.45 8.47 -9.40
C ILE A 394 -2.16 9.67 -8.77
N ILE A 395 -1.90 10.86 -9.29
CA ILE A 395 -2.56 12.08 -8.82
C ILE A 395 -3.15 12.88 -9.98
N PRO A 396 -4.27 13.59 -9.77
CA PRO A 396 -4.84 14.46 -10.78
C PRO A 396 -3.99 15.74 -10.92
N ILE A 397 -3.69 16.14 -12.16
CA ILE A 397 -2.95 17.37 -12.45
C ILE A 397 -3.71 18.34 -13.35
N GLY A 398 -4.83 17.92 -13.92
CA GLY A 398 -5.67 18.72 -14.79
C GLY A 398 -7.06 18.13 -14.92
N TYR A 399 -7.92 18.81 -15.70
CA TYR A 399 -9.32 18.42 -15.89
C TYR A 399 -9.50 16.95 -16.32
N ASN A 400 -8.71 16.49 -17.30
CA ASN A 400 -8.74 15.14 -17.85
C ASN A 400 -7.35 14.46 -17.81
N THR A 401 -6.45 14.93 -16.98
CA THR A 401 -5.04 14.50 -16.96
C THR A 401 -4.60 14.18 -15.55
N ALA A 402 -3.96 13.01 -15.39
CA ALA A 402 -3.28 12.59 -14.19
C ALA A 402 -1.77 12.43 -14.45
N LEU A 403 -0.99 12.40 -13.39
CA LEU A 403 0.41 12.00 -13.43
C LEU A 403 0.55 10.67 -12.68
N LEU A 404 1.00 9.66 -13.41
CA LEU A 404 1.31 8.31 -12.90
C LEU A 404 2.77 8.25 -12.52
N PHE A 405 3.07 7.83 -11.30
CA PHE A 405 4.40 7.59 -10.76
C PHE A 405 4.61 6.09 -10.56
N TYR A 406 5.80 5.58 -10.86
CA TYR A 406 6.10 4.16 -10.67
C TYR A 406 7.61 3.89 -10.66
N GLY A 407 7.99 2.78 -10.05
CA GLY A 407 9.34 2.25 -10.16
C GLY A 407 9.47 1.30 -11.33
N ASP A 408 10.46 1.49 -12.20
CA ASP A 408 10.91 0.50 -13.16
C ASP A 408 12.28 -0.02 -12.70
N PHE A 409 12.36 -1.32 -12.44
CA PHE A 409 13.55 -1.92 -11.84
C PHE A 409 14.65 -2.21 -12.85
N TYR A 410 14.34 -2.13 -14.12
CA TYR A 410 15.25 -2.49 -15.22
C TYR A 410 15.36 -1.38 -16.26
N TYR A 411 15.10 -0.14 -15.88
CA TYR A 411 15.17 0.99 -16.80
C TYR A 411 16.61 1.25 -17.26
N PRO A 412 16.90 1.27 -18.57
CA PRO A 412 18.25 1.47 -19.07
C PRO A 412 18.70 2.93 -18.85
N ASP A 413 19.96 3.10 -18.44
CA ASP A 413 20.62 4.40 -18.49
C ASP A 413 21.16 4.68 -19.91
N LYS A 414 21.83 5.83 -20.09
CA LYS A 414 22.38 6.24 -21.39
C LYS A 414 23.42 5.25 -21.96
N ASN A 415 23.97 4.39 -21.16
CA ASN A 415 24.94 3.36 -21.55
C ASN A 415 24.29 1.96 -21.70
N GLY A 416 22.95 1.88 -21.58
CA GLY A 416 22.21 0.63 -21.60
C GLY A 416 22.28 -0.18 -20.30
N VAL A 417 22.87 0.35 -19.25
CA VAL A 417 22.94 -0.31 -17.95
C VAL A 417 21.59 -0.20 -17.26
N LYS A 418 20.99 -1.34 -16.90
CA LYS A 418 19.70 -1.40 -16.20
C LYS A 418 19.85 -0.88 -14.79
N ARG A 419 18.89 -0.05 -14.37
CA ARG A 419 18.86 0.57 -13.03
C ARG A 419 17.43 0.66 -12.50
N LYS A 420 17.25 0.46 -11.21
CA LYS A 420 15.98 0.85 -10.55
C LYS A 420 15.80 2.35 -10.72
N THR A 421 14.71 2.74 -11.31
CA THR A 421 14.46 4.14 -11.69
C THR A 421 13.04 4.50 -11.33
N ILE A 422 12.84 5.64 -10.69
CA ILE A 422 11.52 6.20 -10.51
C ILE A 422 11.19 7.10 -11.69
N LEU A 423 10.04 6.84 -12.26
CA LEU A 423 9.51 7.47 -13.45
C LEU A 423 8.17 8.13 -13.18
N CYS A 424 7.82 9.08 -14.02
CA CYS A 424 6.44 9.51 -14.14
C CYS A 424 6.01 9.63 -15.62
N ARG A 425 4.68 9.55 -15.84
CA ARG A 425 4.05 9.74 -17.16
C ARG A 425 2.72 10.45 -17.02
N LYS A 426 2.44 11.36 -17.95
CA LYS A 426 1.10 11.94 -18.07
C LYS A 426 0.12 10.91 -18.62
N ILE A 427 -1.00 10.72 -17.95
CA ILE A 427 -2.12 9.90 -18.40
C ILE A 427 -3.25 10.85 -18.75
N THR A 428 -3.68 10.83 -20.01
CA THR A 428 -4.74 11.69 -20.49
C THR A 428 -5.96 10.88 -20.91
N VAL A 429 -7.12 11.34 -20.52
CA VAL A 429 -8.43 10.80 -20.92
C VAL A 429 -8.98 11.64 -22.06
N GLU A 430 -9.20 11.03 -23.21
CA GLU A 430 -9.81 11.64 -24.39
C GLU A 430 -11.24 11.10 -24.55
N LYS A 431 -12.20 12.00 -24.76
CA LYS A 431 -13.61 11.63 -25.00
C LYS A 431 -13.82 11.01 -26.36
#